data_d2f76299c1b75c9d44e3ffde921f83a1
#
_entry.id   d2f76299c1b75c9d44e3ffde921f83a1
#
_cell.length_a   1.000
_cell.length_b   1.000
_cell.length_c   1.000
_cell.angle_alpha   90.00
_cell.angle_beta   90.00
_cell.angle_gamma   90.00
#
_symmetry.space_group_name_H-M   'P 1'
#
loop_
_entity.id
_entity.type
_entity.pdbx_description
1 polymer ?
#
loop_
_entity_poly.entity_id
_entity_poly.type
_entity_poly.pdbx_seq_one_letter_code
_entity_poly.pdbx_strand_id
1 'polypeptide(L)'
;MMLAAMCGALTAAKAPAPAAVGKPPRLRPGDTVGLIEPAGFTDDLFDLDLVKETIVAMGLKPKLGKHLAERRGYLAGTDADRAADVNAMFADPDVRAVFAVRGGWGCARILPLLDFATIRANPKLLIGFSDITALHLAFAARAGFPTIHGPNAASSWPRFSWQAFRAIAFDGATPTLVNPAGQEDRLVQRNGRIRTFRGGKATGRLLGGNLTVLAALVGTSWLPDFDGAILFLEDVGEAPYRIDRMLTQLSLAGLLGKVAGVVFGQCNNCAASESSYGGFTVSEVLQQHFEPLGIPAFQGAAFGHIASQFSLPVGIRAEIDADIGSIQLLEPAVR
;
A
#
# COMPACT_ATOMS: atom_id res chain seq x y z
N MET A 1 -36.70 3.76 43.17
CA MET A 1 -36.58 4.69 42.03
C MET A 1 -35.30 4.33 41.28
N MET A 2 -35.42 3.49 40.26
CA MET A 2 -34.28 3.00 39.43
C MET A 2 -34.07 4.00 38.29
N LEU A 3 -32.88 4.61 38.21
CA LEU A 3 -32.45 5.39 37.05
C LEU A 3 -31.93 4.41 35.99
N ALA A 4 -32.67 4.27 34.89
CA ALA A 4 -32.20 3.58 33.72
C ALA A 4 -31.28 4.55 32.96
N ALA A 5 -29.96 4.25 32.89
CA ALA A 5 -29.02 4.95 32.08
C ALA A 5 -29.20 4.49 30.62
N MET A 6 -29.76 5.36 29.77
CA MET A 6 -29.75 5.17 28.30
C MET A 6 -28.34 5.39 27.77
N CYS A 7 -27.63 4.31 27.47
CA CYS A 7 -26.41 4.32 26.67
C CYS A 7 -26.80 4.50 25.20
N GLY A 8 -26.84 5.74 24.73
CA GLY A 8 -26.99 6.05 23.31
C GLY A 8 -25.72 5.66 22.57
N ALA A 9 -25.79 4.62 21.72
CA ALA A 9 -24.72 4.30 20.81
C ALA A 9 -24.56 5.46 19.81
N LEU A 10 -23.49 6.24 19.94
CA LEU A 10 -23.05 7.18 18.91
C LEU A 10 -22.54 6.34 17.71
N THR A 11 -23.42 6.05 16.77
CA THR A 11 -23.02 5.61 15.44
C THR A 11 -22.41 6.81 14.73
N ALA A 12 -21.10 6.88 14.66
CA ALA A 12 -20.42 7.86 13.81
C ALA A 12 -20.94 7.67 12.38
N ALA A 13 -21.65 8.66 11.85
CA ALA A 13 -22.14 8.63 10.49
C ALA A 13 -20.95 8.50 9.54
N LYS A 14 -20.95 7.42 8.74
CA LYS A 14 -19.93 7.16 7.72
C LYS A 14 -19.94 8.34 6.73
N ALA A 15 -18.83 9.04 6.62
CA ALA A 15 -18.70 10.09 5.60
C ALA A 15 -18.94 9.45 4.22
N PRO A 16 -19.74 10.08 3.34
CA PRO A 16 -19.96 9.58 1.99
C PRO A 16 -18.62 9.46 1.26
N ALA A 17 -18.48 8.41 0.45
CA ALA A 17 -17.29 8.24 -0.39
C ALA A 17 -17.12 9.51 -1.26
N PRO A 18 -15.89 10.03 -1.40
CA PRO A 18 -15.67 11.22 -2.22
C PRO A 18 -16.10 10.93 -3.66
N ALA A 19 -16.76 11.91 -4.30
CA ALA A 19 -17.04 11.82 -5.72
C ALA A 19 -15.73 11.56 -6.49
N ALA A 20 -15.78 10.69 -7.51
CA ALA A 20 -14.61 10.34 -8.31
C ALA A 20 -13.98 11.62 -8.89
N VAL A 21 -12.72 11.84 -8.59
CA VAL A 21 -11.88 12.88 -9.20
C VAL A 21 -11.20 12.28 -10.41
N GLY A 22 -10.84 13.06 -11.40
CA GLY A 22 -10.14 12.58 -12.59
C GLY A 22 -8.82 11.88 -12.22
N LYS A 23 -8.47 10.82 -12.96
CA LYS A 23 -7.22 10.09 -12.75
C LYS A 23 -6.01 11.01 -12.89
N PRO A 24 -4.91 10.76 -12.13
CA PRO A 24 -3.65 11.46 -12.32
C PRO A 24 -3.15 11.34 -13.76
N PRO A 25 -2.45 12.34 -14.28
CA PRO A 25 -1.81 12.22 -15.59
C PRO A 25 -0.68 11.19 -15.54
N ARG A 26 -0.43 10.50 -16.67
CA ARG A 26 0.71 9.61 -16.81
C ARG A 26 2.04 10.38 -16.72
N LEU A 27 3.07 9.71 -16.25
CA LEU A 27 4.43 10.23 -16.27
C LEU A 27 5.01 10.22 -17.69
N ARG A 28 5.86 11.19 -17.96
CA ARG A 28 6.60 11.30 -19.21
C ARG A 28 8.08 11.58 -18.90
N PRO A 29 9.01 11.16 -19.77
CA PRO A 29 10.40 11.58 -19.64
C PRO A 29 10.53 13.10 -19.52
N GLY A 30 11.34 13.55 -18.57
CA GLY A 30 11.54 14.97 -18.26
C GLY A 30 10.55 15.57 -17.24
N ASP A 31 9.50 14.86 -16.82
CA ASP A 31 8.59 15.31 -15.76
C ASP A 31 9.33 15.48 -14.43
N THR A 32 8.94 16.51 -13.68
CA THR A 32 9.42 16.72 -12.31
C THR A 32 8.59 15.90 -11.34
N VAL A 33 9.25 15.20 -10.42
CA VAL A 33 8.61 14.43 -9.34
C VAL A 33 9.09 14.90 -7.98
N GLY A 34 8.15 15.05 -7.05
CA GLY A 34 8.43 15.42 -5.67
C GLY A 34 8.95 14.23 -4.88
N LEU A 35 9.98 14.44 -4.08
CA LEU A 35 10.50 13.48 -3.12
C LEU A 35 10.14 13.91 -1.70
N ILE A 36 9.51 13.03 -0.93
CA ILE A 36 9.06 13.30 0.43
C ILE A 36 9.48 12.18 1.38
N GLU A 37 9.67 12.51 2.63
CA GLU A 37 9.85 11.55 3.74
C GLU A 37 8.71 11.68 4.75
N PRO A 38 7.54 11.09 4.47
CA PRO A 38 6.36 11.27 5.33
C PRO A 38 6.39 10.40 6.60
N ALA A 39 7.38 9.53 6.74
CA ALA A 39 7.55 8.55 7.82
C ALA A 39 8.93 8.63 8.47
N GLY A 40 9.78 7.62 8.25
CA GLY A 40 11.17 7.59 8.69
C GLY A 40 12.08 8.44 7.79
N PHE A 41 13.26 8.76 8.29
CA PHE A 41 14.27 9.55 7.58
C PHE A 41 15.31 8.66 6.89
N THR A 42 16.00 9.20 5.90
CA THR A 42 17.18 8.60 5.28
C THR A 42 18.43 8.99 6.08
N ASP A 43 19.23 8.01 6.46
CA ASP A 43 20.33 8.18 7.40
C ASP A 43 21.50 8.99 6.85
N ASP A 44 21.79 8.84 5.55
CA ASP A 44 22.97 9.38 4.90
C ASP A 44 22.61 10.26 3.69
N LEU A 45 23.36 11.35 3.52
CA LEU A 45 23.24 12.21 2.34
C LEU A 45 23.64 11.47 1.06
N PHE A 46 24.56 10.51 1.15
CA PHE A 46 24.90 9.64 0.03
C PHE A 46 23.71 8.83 -0.47
N ASP A 47 22.91 8.29 0.46
CA ASP A 47 21.68 7.56 0.09
C ASP A 47 20.67 8.48 -0.60
N LEU A 48 20.57 9.74 -0.19
CA LEU A 48 19.73 10.73 -0.88
C LEU A 48 20.26 11.07 -2.28
N ASP A 49 21.56 11.07 -2.49
CA ASP A 49 22.14 11.24 -3.82
C ASP A 49 21.81 10.04 -4.71
N LEU A 50 21.91 8.80 -4.20
CA LEU A 50 21.46 7.60 -4.92
C LEU A 50 19.97 7.63 -5.27
N VAL A 51 19.14 8.15 -4.38
CA VAL A 51 17.70 8.36 -4.67
C VAL A 51 17.50 9.32 -5.85
N LYS A 52 18.22 10.45 -5.85
CA LYS A 52 18.16 11.42 -6.97
C LYS A 52 18.62 10.79 -8.27
N GLU A 53 19.72 10.04 -8.25
CA GLU A 53 20.24 9.33 -9.42
C GLU A 53 19.24 8.28 -9.93
N THR A 54 18.56 7.56 -9.02
CA THR A 54 17.52 6.61 -9.38
C THR A 54 16.39 7.30 -10.13
N ILE A 55 15.90 8.43 -9.65
CA ILE A 55 14.85 9.21 -10.32
C ILE A 55 15.33 9.72 -11.70
N VAL A 56 16.57 10.18 -11.79
CA VAL A 56 17.17 10.61 -13.07
C VAL A 56 17.30 9.42 -14.04
N ALA A 57 17.68 8.24 -13.55
CA ALA A 57 17.75 7.01 -14.36
C ALA A 57 16.37 6.56 -14.88
N MET A 58 15.30 6.90 -14.18
CA MET A 58 13.91 6.71 -14.67
C MET A 58 13.53 7.72 -15.78
N GLY A 59 14.38 8.68 -16.09
CA GLY A 59 14.12 9.76 -17.04
C GLY A 59 13.33 10.93 -16.44
N LEU A 60 13.28 11.06 -15.12
CA LEU A 60 12.53 12.08 -14.38
C LEU A 60 13.46 13.09 -13.72
N LYS A 61 12.91 14.21 -13.25
CA LYS A 61 13.64 15.27 -12.53
C LYS A 61 13.22 15.26 -11.06
N PRO A 62 14.12 15.02 -10.09
CA PRO A 62 13.79 15.04 -8.67
C PRO A 62 13.65 16.47 -8.16
N LYS A 63 12.58 16.73 -7.39
CA LYS A 63 12.38 17.94 -6.57
C LYS A 63 12.26 17.51 -5.11
N LEU A 64 13.19 17.96 -4.28
CA LEU A 64 13.23 17.57 -2.88
C LEU A 64 12.19 18.36 -2.07
N GLY A 65 11.53 17.68 -1.13
CA GLY A 65 10.77 18.33 -0.06
C GLY A 65 11.69 19.24 0.77
N LYS A 66 11.14 20.31 1.30
CA LYS A 66 11.89 21.29 2.08
C LYS A 66 12.48 20.68 3.35
N HIS A 67 11.78 19.74 3.95
CA HIS A 67 12.11 19.10 5.23
C HIS A 67 12.69 17.69 5.04
N LEU A 68 13.00 17.30 3.81
CA LEU A 68 13.66 16.04 3.50
C LEU A 68 15.07 16.09 4.09
N ALA A 69 15.45 15.14 4.91
CA ALA A 69 16.66 15.07 5.74
C ALA A 69 16.52 15.63 7.18
N GLU A 70 15.35 16.10 7.56
CA GLU A 70 15.08 16.45 8.96
C GLU A 70 15.02 15.19 9.85
N ARG A 71 15.39 15.31 11.12
CA ARG A 71 15.39 14.20 12.07
C ARG A 71 14.69 14.56 13.37
N ARG A 72 13.81 13.66 13.83
CA ARG A 72 13.21 13.73 15.16
C ARG A 72 12.95 12.31 15.72
N GLY A 73 13.89 11.80 16.48
CA GLY A 73 13.83 10.40 16.91
C GLY A 73 13.90 9.48 15.69
N TYR A 74 12.91 8.61 15.49
CA TYR A 74 12.78 7.72 14.33
C TYR A 74 12.00 8.34 13.15
N LEU A 75 11.58 9.61 13.23
CA LEU A 75 10.80 10.33 12.23
C LEU A 75 11.66 11.29 11.40
N ALA A 76 11.26 11.54 10.18
CA ALA A 76 11.85 12.55 9.30
C ALA A 76 11.30 13.95 9.63
N GLY A 77 11.70 14.50 10.77
CA GLY A 77 11.25 15.80 11.26
C GLY A 77 9.95 15.74 12.08
N THR A 78 9.32 16.91 12.28
CA THR A 78 8.05 17.00 13.00
C THR A 78 6.88 16.52 12.15
N ASP A 79 5.73 16.25 12.77
CA ASP A 79 4.51 15.91 12.04
C ASP A 79 4.09 17.05 11.08
N ALA A 80 4.28 18.31 11.51
CA ALA A 80 3.98 19.48 10.70
C ALA A 80 4.89 19.59 9.47
N ASP A 81 6.19 19.37 9.62
CA ASP A 81 7.17 19.44 8.54
C ASP A 81 6.89 18.38 7.47
N ARG A 82 6.66 17.13 7.91
CA ARG A 82 6.34 16.01 7.01
C ARG A 82 5.03 16.22 6.25
N ALA A 83 4.00 16.73 6.94
CA ALA A 83 2.73 17.09 6.29
C ALA A 83 2.87 18.27 5.32
N ALA A 84 3.68 19.28 5.69
CA ALA A 84 3.94 20.44 4.84
C ALA A 84 4.58 20.03 3.52
N ASP A 85 5.54 19.10 3.53
CA ASP A 85 6.17 18.60 2.30
C ASP A 85 5.16 17.86 1.41
N VAL A 86 4.29 17.00 1.97
CA VAL A 86 3.21 16.36 1.20
C VAL A 86 2.31 17.42 0.57
N ASN A 87 1.80 18.36 1.37
CA ASN A 87 0.87 19.41 0.90
C ASN A 87 1.52 20.27 -0.19
N ALA A 88 2.78 20.69 0.00
CA ALA A 88 3.52 21.50 -0.95
C ALA A 88 3.71 20.79 -2.30
N MET A 89 4.08 19.48 -2.29
CA MET A 89 4.26 18.71 -3.52
C MET A 89 2.95 18.50 -4.28
N PHE A 90 1.82 18.38 -3.58
CA PHE A 90 0.52 18.33 -4.24
C PHE A 90 0.05 19.69 -4.75
N ALA A 91 0.35 20.79 -4.07
CA ALA A 91 0.02 22.13 -4.51
C ALA A 91 0.85 22.62 -5.71
N ASP A 92 2.06 22.11 -5.87
CA ASP A 92 3.02 22.58 -6.88
C ASP A 92 2.62 22.14 -8.30
N PRO A 93 2.31 23.08 -9.23
CA PRO A 93 1.88 22.74 -10.59
C PRO A 93 2.98 22.05 -11.44
N ASP A 94 4.26 22.26 -11.10
CA ASP A 94 5.39 21.69 -11.83
C ASP A 94 5.64 20.22 -11.43
N VAL A 95 5.14 19.76 -10.28
CA VAL A 95 5.28 18.41 -9.79
C VAL A 95 4.20 17.51 -10.41
N ARG A 96 4.61 16.45 -11.11
CA ARG A 96 3.73 15.51 -11.81
C ARG A 96 3.32 14.31 -10.97
N ALA A 97 4.22 13.83 -10.11
CA ALA A 97 3.98 12.74 -9.17
C ALA A 97 4.79 12.95 -7.89
N VAL A 98 4.46 12.25 -6.84
CA VAL A 98 5.11 12.32 -5.53
C VAL A 98 5.59 10.92 -5.14
N PHE A 99 6.88 10.78 -4.90
CA PHE A 99 7.49 9.55 -4.41
C PHE A 99 7.83 9.70 -2.93
N ALA A 100 7.42 8.71 -2.13
CA ALA A 100 8.01 8.54 -0.81
C ALA A 100 9.43 8.00 -0.97
N VAL A 101 10.40 8.63 -0.29
CA VAL A 101 11.79 8.15 -0.31
C VAL A 101 11.87 6.81 0.39
N ARG A 102 11.22 6.67 1.54
CA ARG A 102 11.13 5.42 2.30
C ARG A 102 9.85 5.35 3.14
N GLY A 103 9.57 4.15 3.65
CA GLY A 103 8.60 3.91 4.70
C GLY A 103 9.18 4.15 6.10
N GLY A 104 8.82 3.31 7.04
CA GLY A 104 9.20 3.38 8.46
C GLY A 104 7.98 3.43 9.34
N TRP A 105 7.81 4.51 10.10
CA TRP A 105 6.62 4.78 10.91
C TRP A 105 6.34 6.28 10.91
N GLY A 106 5.06 6.67 10.91
CA GLY A 106 4.66 8.04 11.16
C GLY A 106 3.66 8.63 10.18
N CYS A 107 3.35 8.00 9.04
CA CYS A 107 2.37 8.51 8.07
C CYS A 107 0.98 8.67 8.69
N ALA A 108 0.54 7.76 9.55
CA ALA A 108 -0.76 7.86 10.19
C ALA A 108 -0.89 9.12 11.07
N ARG A 109 0.21 9.62 11.63
CA ARG A 109 0.23 10.83 12.50
C ARG A 109 -0.05 12.11 11.73
N ILE A 110 0.35 12.15 10.46
CA ILE A 110 0.23 13.37 9.64
C ILE A 110 -1.12 13.46 8.90
N LEU A 111 -1.94 12.40 8.89
CA LEU A 111 -3.23 12.39 8.16
C LEU A 111 -4.14 13.57 8.49
N PRO A 112 -4.30 14.00 9.77
CA PRO A 112 -5.11 15.17 10.12
C PRO A 112 -4.56 16.51 9.63
N LEU A 113 -3.28 16.56 9.25
CA LEU A 113 -2.57 17.78 8.82
C LEU A 113 -2.52 17.91 7.28
N LEU A 114 -3.03 16.93 6.54
CA LEU A 114 -3.05 16.95 5.09
C LEU A 114 -4.20 17.81 4.56
N ASP A 115 -3.88 18.69 3.60
CA ASP A 115 -4.88 19.49 2.88
C ASP A 115 -5.53 18.66 1.75
N PHE A 116 -6.53 17.87 2.10
CA PHE A 116 -7.26 17.06 1.12
C PHE A 116 -8.04 17.88 0.10
N ALA A 117 -8.33 19.16 0.34
CA ALA A 117 -8.94 20.03 -0.66
C ALA A 117 -7.95 20.32 -1.79
N THR A 118 -6.74 20.75 -1.46
CA THR A 118 -5.65 20.97 -2.43
C THR A 118 -5.24 19.65 -3.11
N ILE A 119 -5.12 18.55 -2.37
CA ILE A 119 -4.78 17.23 -2.92
C ILE A 119 -5.81 16.79 -3.97
N ARG A 120 -7.11 16.94 -3.71
CA ARG A 120 -8.18 16.59 -4.65
C ARG A 120 -8.19 17.47 -5.89
N ALA A 121 -7.89 18.76 -5.73
CA ALA A 121 -7.82 19.69 -6.84
C ALA A 121 -6.64 19.43 -7.78
N ASN A 122 -5.61 18.73 -7.31
CA ASN A 122 -4.37 18.45 -8.03
C ASN A 122 -4.03 16.96 -8.07
N PRO A 123 -4.81 16.10 -8.77
CA PRO A 123 -4.57 14.67 -8.80
C PRO A 123 -3.17 14.35 -9.36
N LYS A 124 -2.33 13.72 -8.54
CA LYS A 124 -0.98 13.26 -8.86
C LYS A 124 -0.80 11.84 -8.34
N LEU A 125 0.03 11.03 -8.99
CA LEU A 125 0.41 9.75 -8.43
C LEU A 125 1.18 9.95 -7.12
N LEU A 126 0.78 9.27 -6.07
CA LEU A 126 1.57 9.05 -4.87
C LEU A 126 2.13 7.63 -4.96
N ILE A 127 3.44 7.48 -4.88
CA ILE A 127 4.15 6.20 -5.03
C ILE A 127 4.91 5.86 -3.75
N GLY A 128 4.79 4.62 -3.31
CA GLY A 128 5.50 4.07 -2.16
C GLY A 128 4.79 2.87 -1.57
N PHE A 129 5.37 2.25 -0.54
CA PHE A 129 4.80 1.10 0.17
C PHE A 129 5.19 1.11 1.65
N SER A 130 4.86 0.05 2.39
CA SER A 130 5.10 -0.04 3.83
C SER A 130 4.23 0.96 4.59
N ASP A 131 4.78 1.84 5.43
CA ASP A 131 4.03 2.86 6.18
C ASP A 131 3.26 3.84 5.28
N ILE A 132 3.63 3.97 3.99
CA ILE A 132 2.89 4.77 3.01
C ILE A 132 1.47 4.23 2.79
N THR A 133 1.19 3.01 3.19
CA THR A 133 -0.16 2.43 3.24
C THR A 133 -1.17 3.35 3.93
N ALA A 134 -0.76 4.06 5.00
CA ALA A 134 -1.65 5.00 5.69
C ALA A 134 -2.08 6.15 4.77
N LEU A 135 -1.17 6.67 3.95
CA LEU A 135 -1.49 7.69 2.96
C LEU A 135 -2.35 7.12 1.83
N HIS A 136 -2.03 5.93 1.30
CA HIS A 136 -2.83 5.30 0.25
C HIS A 136 -4.28 5.09 0.66
N LEU A 137 -4.51 4.58 1.86
CA LEU A 137 -5.86 4.35 2.39
C LEU A 137 -6.60 5.67 2.64
N ALA A 138 -5.92 6.67 3.20
CA ALA A 138 -6.53 7.99 3.40
C ALA A 138 -6.84 8.69 2.06
N PHE A 139 -6.00 8.53 1.03
CA PHE A 139 -6.26 9.03 -0.32
C PHE A 139 -7.45 8.32 -0.97
N ALA A 140 -7.54 6.99 -0.84
CA ALA A 140 -8.70 6.23 -1.30
C ALA A 140 -9.99 6.65 -0.58
N ALA A 141 -9.91 7.00 0.71
CA ALA A 141 -11.05 7.45 1.51
C ALA A 141 -11.46 8.89 1.23
N ARG A 142 -10.52 9.80 0.92
CA ARG A 142 -10.75 11.25 0.91
C ARG A 142 -10.37 11.97 -0.37
N ALA A 143 -9.39 11.49 -1.13
CA ALA A 143 -8.94 12.14 -2.36
C ALA A 143 -9.71 11.67 -3.60
N GLY A 144 -10.02 10.38 -3.71
CA GLY A 144 -10.87 9.83 -4.76
C GLY A 144 -10.16 9.59 -6.10
N PHE A 145 -8.83 9.53 -6.11
CA PHE A 145 -8.03 9.15 -7.26
C PHE A 145 -7.00 8.06 -6.87
N PRO A 146 -6.52 7.25 -7.83
CA PRO A 146 -5.61 6.15 -7.54
C PRO A 146 -4.21 6.61 -7.14
N THR A 147 -3.58 5.81 -6.28
CA THR A 147 -2.18 5.90 -5.88
C THR A 147 -1.48 4.58 -6.21
N ILE A 148 -0.16 4.47 -6.04
CA ILE A 148 0.58 3.23 -6.37
C ILE A 148 1.31 2.70 -5.14
N HIS A 149 0.86 1.55 -4.62
CA HIS A 149 1.61 0.73 -3.69
C HIS A 149 2.70 -0.01 -4.48
N GLY A 150 3.93 0.42 -4.35
CA GLY A 150 5.08 -0.09 -5.10
C GLY A 150 6.38 0.44 -4.50
N PRO A 151 7.54 0.13 -5.11
CA PRO A 151 8.84 0.50 -4.54
C PRO A 151 8.93 1.97 -4.17
N ASN A 152 9.48 2.26 -3.00
CA ASN A 152 9.89 3.60 -2.58
C ASN A 152 11.04 4.11 -3.44
N ALA A 153 11.31 5.42 -3.47
CA ALA A 153 12.39 5.97 -4.27
C ALA A 153 13.77 5.40 -3.89
N ALA A 154 13.99 5.10 -2.61
CA ALA A 154 15.22 4.46 -2.12
C ALA A 154 15.29 2.93 -2.33
N SER A 155 14.29 2.31 -2.95
CA SER A 155 14.33 0.89 -3.28
C SER A 155 15.32 0.63 -4.43
N SER A 156 15.77 -0.62 -4.55
CA SER A 156 16.77 -1.01 -5.58
C SER A 156 16.28 -0.97 -7.02
N TRP A 157 14.98 -0.91 -7.24
CA TRP A 157 14.33 -0.86 -8.55
C TRP A 157 14.85 -1.89 -9.57
N PRO A 158 14.85 -3.20 -9.25
CA PRO A 158 15.27 -4.21 -10.20
C PRO A 158 14.39 -4.16 -11.46
N ARG A 159 14.91 -4.72 -12.56
CA ARG A 159 14.25 -4.66 -13.87
C ARG A 159 12.76 -5.04 -13.82
N PHE A 160 12.41 -6.07 -13.07
CA PHE A 160 11.03 -6.52 -12.90
C PHE A 160 10.13 -5.41 -12.30
N SER A 161 10.55 -4.83 -11.18
CA SER A 161 9.79 -3.76 -10.51
C SER A 161 9.70 -2.50 -11.37
N TRP A 162 10.80 -2.12 -12.02
CA TRP A 162 10.82 -0.98 -12.94
C TRP A 162 9.85 -1.18 -14.12
N GLN A 163 9.87 -2.35 -14.75
CA GLN A 163 8.97 -2.64 -15.88
C GLN A 163 7.50 -2.63 -15.47
N ALA A 164 7.17 -3.22 -14.29
CA ALA A 164 5.81 -3.20 -13.76
C ALA A 164 5.32 -1.77 -13.49
N PHE A 165 6.16 -0.95 -12.84
CA PHE A 165 5.84 0.45 -12.56
C PHE A 165 5.70 1.27 -13.85
N ARG A 166 6.65 1.15 -14.78
CA ARG A 166 6.64 1.88 -16.05
C ARG A 166 5.39 1.60 -16.86
N ALA A 167 5.02 0.33 -17.00
CA ALA A 167 3.81 -0.07 -17.74
C ALA A 167 2.56 0.66 -17.20
N ILE A 168 2.44 0.79 -15.87
CA ILE A 168 1.28 1.41 -15.23
C ILE A 168 1.36 2.92 -15.23
N ALA A 169 2.49 3.50 -14.80
CA ALA A 169 2.60 4.93 -14.54
C ALA A 169 2.95 5.76 -15.79
N PHE A 170 3.71 5.21 -16.74
CA PHE A 170 4.13 5.90 -17.96
C PHE A 170 3.26 5.50 -19.16
N ASP A 171 3.09 4.19 -19.36
CA ASP A 171 2.42 3.68 -20.56
C ASP A 171 0.88 3.66 -20.39
N GLY A 172 0.38 3.74 -19.14
CA GLY A 172 -1.06 3.68 -18.84
C GLY A 172 -1.66 2.31 -19.14
N ALA A 173 -0.84 1.27 -19.10
CA ALA A 173 -1.26 -0.09 -19.40
C ALA A 173 -2.07 -0.71 -18.26
N THR A 174 -2.78 -1.79 -18.60
CA THR A 174 -3.55 -2.63 -17.66
C THR A 174 -3.02 -4.06 -17.68
N PRO A 175 -1.78 -4.29 -17.16
CA PRO A 175 -1.17 -5.61 -17.23
C PRO A 175 -1.87 -6.64 -16.36
N THR A 176 -1.71 -7.91 -16.73
CA THR A 176 -1.89 -9.03 -15.80
C THR A 176 -0.59 -9.21 -15.02
N LEU A 177 -0.65 -9.01 -13.73
CA LEU A 177 0.48 -9.17 -12.82
C LEU A 177 0.56 -10.64 -12.40
N VAL A 178 1.66 -11.28 -12.75
CA VAL A 178 1.99 -12.67 -12.36
C VAL A 178 3.41 -12.69 -11.80
N ASN A 179 3.66 -13.59 -10.87
CA ASN A 179 4.99 -13.73 -10.30
C ASN A 179 6.04 -13.96 -11.38
N PRO A 180 7.24 -13.38 -11.24
CA PRO A 180 8.32 -13.68 -12.18
C PRO A 180 8.63 -15.18 -12.14
N ALA A 181 9.03 -15.73 -13.28
CA ALA A 181 9.51 -17.11 -13.32
C ALA A 181 10.62 -17.30 -12.30
N GLY A 182 10.62 -18.44 -11.61
CA GLY A 182 11.59 -18.74 -10.58
C GLY A 182 13.03 -18.64 -11.10
N GLN A 183 13.89 -18.03 -10.30
CA GLN A 183 15.29 -17.77 -10.62
C GLN A 183 16.26 -18.56 -9.73
N GLU A 184 15.74 -19.47 -8.90
CA GLU A 184 16.57 -20.32 -8.06
C GLU A 184 17.19 -21.43 -8.91
N ASP A 185 18.48 -21.66 -8.75
CA ASP A 185 19.19 -22.81 -9.35
C ASP A 185 18.81 -24.11 -8.60
N ARG A 186 17.57 -24.54 -8.86
CA ARG A 186 16.94 -25.74 -8.23
C ARG A 186 15.90 -26.35 -9.16
N LEU A 187 15.74 -27.66 -9.06
CA LEU A 187 14.67 -28.39 -9.76
C LEU A 187 13.27 -27.92 -9.33
N VAL A 188 13.11 -27.55 -8.06
CA VAL A 188 11.82 -27.09 -7.50
C VAL A 188 12.03 -25.73 -6.81
N GLN A 189 11.39 -24.69 -7.31
CA GLN A 189 11.45 -23.37 -6.70
C GLN A 189 10.80 -23.36 -5.31
N ARG A 190 11.42 -22.69 -4.33
CA ARG A 190 10.87 -22.57 -2.97
C ARG A 190 10.20 -21.21 -2.75
N ASN A 191 10.83 -20.14 -3.27
CA ASN A 191 10.35 -18.77 -3.10
C ASN A 191 9.37 -18.37 -4.20
N GLY A 192 8.52 -17.37 -3.93
CA GLY A 192 7.58 -16.83 -4.90
C GLY A 192 6.46 -17.79 -5.34
N ARG A 193 6.21 -18.85 -4.55
CA ARG A 193 5.14 -19.80 -4.86
C ARG A 193 3.78 -19.23 -4.48
N ILE A 194 2.82 -19.39 -5.38
CA ILE A 194 1.42 -19.15 -5.08
C ILE A 194 0.88 -20.32 -4.25
N ARG A 195 0.13 -19.99 -3.20
CA ARG A 195 -0.69 -20.93 -2.46
C ARG A 195 -2.13 -20.44 -2.43
N THR A 196 -3.00 -21.19 -3.05
CA THR A 196 -4.44 -20.92 -3.09
C THR A 196 -5.10 -21.45 -1.82
N PHE A 197 -5.89 -20.60 -1.15
CA PHE A 197 -6.75 -21.00 -0.04
C PHE A 197 -8.16 -21.32 -0.55
N ARG A 198 -8.66 -20.52 -1.48
CA ARG A 198 -9.91 -20.73 -2.19
C ARG A 198 -9.75 -20.31 -3.65
N GLY A 199 -10.03 -21.23 -4.57
CA GLY A 199 -9.95 -20.96 -6.01
C GLY A 199 -11.09 -20.08 -6.53
N GLY A 200 -10.99 -19.71 -7.80
CA GLY A 200 -11.96 -18.89 -8.51
C GLY A 200 -11.48 -17.48 -8.78
N LYS A 201 -12.39 -16.67 -9.35
CA LYS A 201 -12.12 -15.28 -9.73
C LYS A 201 -12.97 -14.31 -8.93
N ALA A 202 -12.42 -13.14 -8.67
CA ALA A 202 -13.15 -12.04 -8.04
C ALA A 202 -12.72 -10.70 -8.65
N THR A 203 -13.69 -9.80 -8.80
CA THR A 203 -13.46 -8.46 -9.34
C THR A 203 -13.85 -7.41 -8.31
N GLY A 204 -13.02 -6.40 -8.13
CA GLY A 204 -13.27 -5.31 -7.19
C GLY A 204 -12.21 -4.22 -7.27
N ARG A 205 -12.33 -3.18 -6.45
CA ARG A 205 -11.27 -2.19 -6.30
C ARG A 205 -10.11 -2.78 -5.49
N LEU A 206 -8.88 -2.62 -5.95
CA LEU A 206 -7.70 -2.97 -5.18
C LEU A 206 -7.56 -2.00 -3.99
N LEU A 207 -7.74 -2.50 -2.78
CA LEU A 207 -7.55 -1.75 -1.54
C LEU A 207 -6.71 -2.59 -0.58
N GLY A 208 -5.79 -1.95 0.13
CA GLY A 208 -4.93 -2.66 1.07
C GLY A 208 -3.55 -2.04 1.21
N GLY A 209 -2.56 -2.87 1.47
CA GLY A 209 -1.16 -2.54 1.70
C GLY A 209 -0.57 -3.31 2.88
N ASN A 210 0.26 -2.66 3.68
CA ASN A 210 0.85 -3.25 4.87
C ASN A 210 -0.23 -3.53 5.93
N LEU A 211 -0.29 -4.77 6.41
CA LEU A 211 -1.33 -5.24 7.34
C LEU A 211 -1.25 -4.53 8.69
N THR A 212 -0.04 -4.36 9.24
CA THR A 212 0.19 -3.66 10.50
C THR A 212 -0.35 -2.21 10.44
N VAL A 213 -0.06 -1.51 9.35
CA VAL A 213 -0.51 -0.13 9.15
C VAL A 213 -2.02 -0.05 8.93
N LEU A 214 -2.58 -0.95 8.12
CA LEU A 214 -4.03 -1.00 7.88
C LEU A 214 -4.79 -1.31 9.19
N ALA A 215 -4.33 -2.30 9.97
CA ALA A 215 -4.93 -2.67 11.24
C ALA A 215 -4.94 -1.50 12.24
N ALA A 216 -3.88 -0.68 12.27
CA ALA A 216 -3.80 0.51 13.11
C ALA A 216 -4.82 1.61 12.74
N LEU A 217 -5.36 1.59 11.53
CA LEU A 217 -6.38 2.56 11.08
C LEU A 217 -7.82 2.07 11.27
N VAL A 218 -8.03 0.82 11.68
CA VAL A 218 -9.36 0.28 11.93
C VAL A 218 -10.09 1.09 13.02
N GLY A 219 -11.34 1.47 12.75
CA GLY A 219 -12.13 2.31 13.63
C GLY A 219 -11.96 3.81 13.41
N THR A 220 -11.07 4.22 12.49
CA THR A 220 -10.88 5.63 12.11
C THR A 220 -11.63 5.98 10.82
N SER A 221 -11.84 7.27 10.59
CA SER A 221 -12.42 7.78 9.35
C SER A 221 -11.41 7.85 8.17
N TRP A 222 -10.19 7.31 8.33
CA TRP A 222 -9.14 7.31 7.33
C TRP A 222 -9.16 6.06 6.45
N LEU A 223 -9.96 5.05 6.79
CA LEU A 223 -10.14 3.86 5.96
C LEU A 223 -11.23 4.10 4.90
N PRO A 224 -11.01 3.66 3.65
CA PRO A 224 -12.06 3.62 2.62
C PRO A 224 -13.10 2.54 2.95
N ASP A 225 -14.18 2.52 2.18
CA ASP A 225 -15.12 1.40 2.19
C ASP A 225 -14.53 0.21 1.43
N PHE A 226 -14.47 -0.94 2.08
CA PHE A 226 -13.98 -2.20 1.53
C PHE A 226 -15.07 -3.06 0.92
N ASP A 227 -16.32 -2.58 0.85
CA ASP A 227 -17.43 -3.36 0.26
C ASP A 227 -17.13 -3.73 -1.19
N GLY A 228 -17.14 -5.03 -1.49
CA GLY A 228 -16.80 -5.59 -2.80
C GLY A 228 -15.36 -5.37 -3.25
N ALA A 229 -14.44 -4.98 -2.37
CA ALA A 229 -13.04 -4.74 -2.72
C ALA A 229 -12.25 -6.05 -2.87
N ILE A 230 -11.18 -6.01 -3.64
CA ILE A 230 -10.08 -6.97 -3.55
C ILE A 230 -9.11 -6.44 -2.50
N LEU A 231 -9.03 -7.14 -1.37
CA LEU A 231 -8.11 -6.82 -0.30
C LEU A 231 -6.73 -7.38 -0.62
N PHE A 232 -5.72 -6.54 -0.75
CA PHE A 232 -4.34 -6.99 -0.84
C PHE A 232 -3.57 -6.63 0.42
N LEU A 233 -2.80 -7.57 0.96
CA LEU A 233 -2.07 -7.42 2.22
C LEU A 233 -0.65 -7.93 2.07
N GLU A 234 0.28 -7.29 2.75
CA GLU A 234 1.66 -7.75 2.95
C GLU A 234 2.13 -7.33 4.33
N ASP A 235 3.24 -7.91 4.82
CA ASP A 235 3.89 -7.42 6.03
C ASP A 235 5.37 -7.80 6.06
N VAL A 236 6.09 -7.37 7.10
CA VAL A 236 7.51 -7.66 7.32
C VAL A 236 7.82 -7.79 8.80
N GLY A 237 8.63 -8.81 9.15
CA GLY A 237 9.16 -8.96 10.50
C GLY A 237 8.14 -9.32 11.57
N GLU A 238 6.92 -9.70 11.19
CA GLU A 238 5.85 -10.03 12.12
C GLU A 238 5.84 -11.53 12.50
N ALA A 239 5.64 -11.81 13.78
CA ALA A 239 5.40 -13.17 14.23
C ALA A 239 4.00 -13.63 13.80
N PRO A 240 3.79 -14.94 13.50
CA PRO A 240 2.49 -15.46 13.06
C PRO A 240 1.32 -15.08 13.97
N TYR A 241 1.49 -15.09 15.29
CA TYR A 241 0.42 -14.71 16.23
C TYR A 241 0.05 -13.21 16.13
N ARG A 242 0.96 -12.34 15.69
CA ARG A 242 0.64 -10.92 15.48
C ARG A 242 -0.18 -10.73 14.22
N ILE A 243 0.16 -11.46 13.15
CA ILE A 243 -0.65 -11.52 11.92
C ILE A 243 -2.04 -12.02 12.23
N ASP A 244 -2.16 -13.11 13.01
CA ASP A 244 -3.43 -13.67 13.47
C ASP A 244 -4.27 -12.63 14.23
N ARG A 245 -3.66 -11.93 15.19
CA ARG A 245 -4.34 -10.88 15.96
C ARG A 245 -4.84 -9.73 15.07
N MET A 246 -4.05 -9.29 14.08
CA MET A 246 -4.46 -8.22 13.16
C MET A 246 -5.59 -8.69 12.24
N LEU A 247 -5.53 -9.90 11.71
CA LEU A 247 -6.61 -10.47 10.89
C LEU A 247 -7.88 -10.70 11.72
N THR A 248 -7.74 -11.12 12.98
CA THR A 248 -8.85 -11.19 13.93
C THR A 248 -9.49 -9.82 14.13
N GLN A 249 -8.69 -8.75 14.29
CA GLN A 249 -9.20 -7.38 14.39
C GLN A 249 -9.97 -6.97 13.13
N LEU A 250 -9.46 -7.27 11.93
CA LEU A 250 -10.16 -6.97 10.67
C LEU A 250 -11.47 -7.75 10.56
N SER A 251 -11.49 -9.02 11.02
CA SER A 251 -12.70 -9.86 11.06
C SER A 251 -13.74 -9.27 12.02
N LEU A 252 -13.36 -8.98 13.27
CA LEU A 252 -14.25 -8.42 14.30
C LEU A 252 -14.79 -7.04 13.91
N ALA A 253 -14.00 -6.24 13.16
CA ALA A 253 -14.44 -4.97 12.60
C ALA A 253 -15.37 -5.15 11.39
N GLY A 254 -15.64 -6.39 10.95
CA GLY A 254 -16.50 -6.70 9.81
C GLY A 254 -15.88 -6.38 8.45
N LEU A 255 -14.55 -6.07 8.38
CA LEU A 255 -13.89 -5.72 7.13
C LEU A 255 -13.74 -6.95 6.23
N LEU A 256 -13.28 -8.08 6.79
CA LEU A 256 -13.08 -9.32 6.01
C LEU A 256 -14.38 -9.87 5.43
N GLY A 257 -15.52 -9.63 6.09
CA GLY A 257 -16.83 -10.05 5.57
C GLY A 257 -17.39 -9.20 4.42
N LYS A 258 -16.71 -8.10 4.04
CA LYS A 258 -17.16 -7.19 2.97
C LYS A 258 -16.40 -7.36 1.66
N VAL A 259 -15.21 -7.94 1.70
CA VAL A 259 -14.34 -8.02 0.52
C VAL A 259 -14.80 -9.12 -0.44
N ALA A 260 -14.55 -8.91 -1.72
CA ALA A 260 -14.89 -9.88 -2.78
C ALA A 260 -13.77 -10.92 -3.00
N GLY A 261 -12.54 -10.61 -2.60
CA GLY A 261 -11.40 -11.51 -2.72
C GLY A 261 -10.21 -11.01 -1.92
N VAL A 262 -9.24 -11.89 -1.65
CA VAL A 262 -8.05 -11.56 -0.87
C VAL A 262 -6.78 -12.03 -1.58
N VAL A 263 -5.77 -11.16 -1.62
CA VAL A 263 -4.42 -11.50 -2.04
C VAL A 263 -3.45 -11.15 -0.92
N PHE A 264 -2.73 -12.13 -0.41
CA PHE A 264 -1.62 -11.89 0.51
C PHE A 264 -0.30 -11.97 -0.27
N GLY A 265 0.49 -10.90 -0.26
CA GLY A 265 1.80 -10.87 -0.90
C GLY A 265 2.84 -11.68 -0.16
N GLN A 266 4.00 -11.10 0.02
CA GLN A 266 5.09 -11.73 0.77
C GLN A 266 5.13 -11.16 2.20
N CYS A 267 5.52 -12.00 3.16
CA CYS A 267 5.81 -11.61 4.53
C CYS A 267 7.27 -11.94 4.83
N ASN A 268 8.14 -11.03 4.48
CA ASN A 268 9.58 -11.26 4.65
C ASN A 268 9.95 -11.25 6.13
N ASN A 269 10.82 -12.18 6.57
CA ASN A 269 11.22 -12.34 7.97
C ASN A 269 10.05 -12.56 8.95
N CYS A 270 8.93 -13.08 8.48
CA CYS A 270 7.77 -13.42 9.30
C CYS A 270 7.89 -14.88 9.76
N ALA A 271 8.48 -15.09 10.91
CA ALA A 271 8.68 -16.41 11.50
C ALA A 271 8.33 -16.40 12.99
N ALA A 272 7.96 -17.56 13.52
CA ALA A 272 7.87 -17.73 14.96
C ALA A 272 9.26 -17.56 15.57
N SER A 273 9.37 -16.74 16.63
CA SER A 273 10.60 -16.71 17.44
C SER A 273 10.69 -17.99 18.27
N GLU A 274 11.89 -18.45 18.57
CA GLU A 274 12.13 -19.64 19.39
C GLU A 274 11.45 -19.59 20.76
N SER A 275 11.16 -18.39 21.28
CA SER A 275 10.50 -18.15 22.56
C SER A 275 9.00 -17.87 22.46
N SER A 276 8.41 -17.89 21.28
CA SER A 276 7.01 -17.53 21.08
C SER A 276 6.07 -18.73 21.16
N TYR A 277 4.78 -18.43 21.33
CA TYR A 277 3.67 -19.36 21.22
C TYR A 277 3.85 -20.26 20.00
N GLY A 278 4.43 -21.45 20.21
CA GLY A 278 4.75 -22.38 19.15
C GLY A 278 3.51 -22.80 18.38
N GLY A 279 3.65 -23.07 17.12
CA GLY A 279 2.74 -23.92 16.41
C GLY A 279 2.35 -23.44 15.02
N PHE A 280 1.75 -22.27 14.79
CA PHE A 280 1.28 -21.88 13.46
C PHE A 280 2.35 -21.18 12.64
N THR A 281 2.46 -21.56 11.37
CA THR A 281 3.13 -20.77 10.35
C THR A 281 2.22 -19.64 9.88
N VAL A 282 2.78 -18.61 9.25
CA VAL A 282 2.00 -17.53 8.62
C VAL A 282 0.95 -18.12 7.67
N SER A 283 1.32 -19.10 6.87
CA SER A 283 0.43 -19.71 5.88
C SER A 283 -0.76 -20.43 6.52
N GLU A 284 -0.58 -21.06 7.68
CA GLU A 284 -1.67 -21.71 8.44
C GLU A 284 -2.59 -20.67 9.07
N VAL A 285 -2.04 -19.56 9.57
CA VAL A 285 -2.83 -18.42 10.06
C VAL A 285 -3.68 -17.84 8.93
N LEU A 286 -3.08 -17.56 7.79
CA LEU A 286 -3.80 -17.02 6.63
C LEU A 286 -4.91 -17.97 6.16
N GLN A 287 -4.65 -19.28 6.14
CA GLN A 287 -5.65 -20.27 5.78
C GLN A 287 -6.85 -20.25 6.74
N GLN A 288 -6.61 -20.18 8.06
CA GLN A 288 -7.68 -20.14 9.07
C GLN A 288 -8.59 -18.90 8.90
N HIS A 289 -8.04 -17.76 8.45
CA HIS A 289 -8.82 -16.54 8.25
C HIS A 289 -9.48 -16.44 6.87
N PHE A 290 -8.83 -16.91 5.81
CA PHE A 290 -9.30 -16.64 4.44
C PHE A 290 -10.15 -17.78 3.85
N GLU A 291 -9.85 -19.04 4.17
CA GLU A 291 -10.64 -20.16 3.64
C GLU A 291 -12.12 -20.13 4.07
N PRO A 292 -12.46 -19.79 5.34
CA PRO A 292 -13.85 -19.71 5.78
C PRO A 292 -14.65 -18.56 5.14
N LEU A 293 -14.00 -17.55 4.54
CA LEU A 293 -14.70 -16.44 3.88
C LEU A 293 -15.50 -16.91 2.65
N GLY A 294 -15.15 -18.05 2.06
CA GLY A 294 -15.83 -18.61 0.89
C GLY A 294 -15.61 -17.82 -0.41
N ILE A 295 -14.67 -16.90 -0.44
CA ILE A 295 -14.30 -16.05 -1.59
C ILE A 295 -12.91 -16.42 -2.12
N PRO A 296 -12.58 -16.08 -3.39
CA PRO A 296 -11.26 -16.33 -3.95
C PRO A 296 -10.16 -15.70 -3.09
N ALA A 297 -9.17 -16.51 -2.71
CA ALA A 297 -8.07 -16.08 -1.85
C ALA A 297 -6.79 -16.86 -2.11
N PHE A 298 -5.65 -16.16 -2.19
CA PHE A 298 -4.33 -16.77 -2.35
C PHE A 298 -3.23 -15.94 -1.69
N GLN A 299 -2.07 -16.57 -1.46
CA GLN A 299 -0.86 -15.92 -0.97
C GLN A 299 0.32 -16.13 -1.92
N GLY A 300 1.36 -15.32 -1.73
CA GLY A 300 2.65 -15.48 -2.39
C GLY A 300 2.86 -14.56 -3.59
N ALA A 301 1.91 -13.66 -3.89
CA ALA A 301 2.07 -12.67 -4.95
C ALA A 301 3.31 -11.78 -4.72
N ALA A 302 3.97 -11.37 -5.80
CA ALA A 302 5.25 -10.68 -5.74
C ALA A 302 5.09 -9.19 -5.36
N PHE A 303 4.57 -8.91 -4.18
CA PHE A 303 4.56 -7.56 -3.58
C PHE A 303 4.81 -7.65 -2.07
N GLY A 304 5.22 -6.54 -1.47
CA GLY A 304 5.64 -6.42 -0.08
C GLY A 304 7.14 -6.14 0.04
N HIS A 305 7.74 -6.47 1.18
CA HIS A 305 9.14 -6.15 1.48
C HIS A 305 10.12 -7.14 0.83
N ILE A 306 10.09 -7.22 -0.50
CA ILE A 306 10.94 -8.05 -1.34
C ILE A 306 11.63 -7.20 -2.42
N ALA A 307 12.75 -7.66 -2.93
CA ALA A 307 13.53 -6.91 -3.92
C ALA A 307 12.74 -6.69 -5.23
N SER A 308 12.15 -7.75 -5.77
CA SER A 308 11.37 -7.71 -7.03
C SER A 308 9.88 -7.72 -6.72
N GLN A 309 9.22 -6.58 -6.82
CA GLN A 309 7.82 -6.43 -6.44
C GLN A 309 6.98 -5.78 -7.55
N PHE A 310 5.69 -6.09 -7.57
CA PHE A 310 4.70 -5.41 -8.38
C PHE A 310 4.53 -3.95 -7.96
N SER A 311 3.92 -3.17 -8.86
CA SER A 311 3.28 -1.90 -8.53
C SER A 311 1.77 -2.11 -8.58
N LEU A 312 1.09 -1.96 -7.44
CA LEU A 312 -0.36 -2.17 -7.31
C LEU A 312 -1.08 -0.82 -7.22
N PRO A 313 -1.89 -0.46 -8.22
CA PRO A 313 -2.67 0.77 -8.15
C PRO A 313 -3.80 0.65 -7.12
N VAL A 314 -3.73 1.42 -6.05
CA VAL A 314 -4.75 1.46 -4.99
C VAL A 314 -5.98 2.22 -5.48
N GLY A 315 -7.15 1.62 -5.36
CA GLY A 315 -8.42 2.23 -5.77
C GLY A 315 -8.87 1.89 -7.19
N ILE A 316 -8.05 1.21 -7.99
CA ILE A 316 -8.37 0.77 -9.36
C ILE A 316 -9.12 -0.56 -9.34
N ARG A 317 -10.02 -0.77 -10.31
CA ARG A 317 -10.68 -2.05 -10.50
C ARG A 317 -9.70 -3.09 -11.05
N ALA A 318 -9.72 -4.26 -10.44
CA ALA A 318 -8.93 -5.40 -10.85
C ALA A 318 -9.74 -6.70 -10.72
N GLU A 319 -9.32 -7.73 -11.43
CA GLU A 319 -9.76 -9.11 -11.25
C GLU A 319 -8.58 -9.91 -10.70
N ILE A 320 -8.85 -10.71 -9.69
CA ILE A 320 -7.92 -11.75 -9.25
C ILE A 320 -8.37 -13.11 -9.79
N ASP A 321 -7.41 -13.95 -10.13
CA ASP A 321 -7.61 -15.37 -10.39
C ASP A 321 -6.78 -16.16 -9.38
N ALA A 322 -7.46 -16.70 -8.38
CA ALA A 322 -6.81 -17.40 -7.28
C ALA A 322 -6.32 -18.81 -7.68
N ASP A 323 -6.78 -19.36 -8.79
CA ASP A 323 -6.33 -20.67 -9.27
C ASP A 323 -4.90 -20.59 -9.82
N ILE A 324 -4.55 -19.46 -10.45
CA ILE A 324 -3.23 -19.23 -11.04
C ILE A 324 -2.41 -18.15 -10.31
N GLY A 325 -3.00 -17.47 -9.31
CA GLY A 325 -2.33 -16.43 -8.53
C GLY A 325 -2.01 -15.16 -9.33
N SER A 326 -2.94 -14.68 -10.13
CA SER A 326 -2.76 -13.48 -10.94
C SER A 326 -3.66 -12.32 -10.50
N ILE A 327 -3.25 -11.10 -10.87
CA ILE A 327 -4.01 -9.85 -10.67
C ILE A 327 -4.07 -9.13 -12.01
N GLN A 328 -5.23 -9.06 -12.65
CA GLN A 328 -5.46 -8.32 -13.89
C GLN A 328 -6.00 -6.93 -13.57
N LEU A 329 -5.32 -5.87 -13.99
CA LEU A 329 -5.88 -4.52 -13.93
C LEU A 329 -6.94 -4.35 -15.01
N LEU A 330 -8.14 -3.88 -14.64
CA LEU A 330 -9.28 -3.74 -15.57
C LEU A 330 -9.41 -2.31 -16.11
N GLU A 331 -8.66 -1.37 -15.58
CA GLU A 331 -8.66 0.02 -16.01
C GLU A 331 -7.29 0.67 -15.75
N PRO A 332 -6.88 1.68 -16.54
CA PRO A 332 -5.62 2.40 -16.29
C PRO A 332 -5.66 3.14 -14.96
N ALA A 333 -4.51 3.24 -14.27
CA ALA A 333 -4.35 4.08 -13.08
C ALA A 333 -4.17 5.56 -13.42
N VAL A 334 -3.81 5.88 -14.65
CA VAL A 334 -3.48 7.23 -15.15
C VAL A 334 -4.28 7.54 -16.42
N ARG A 335 -4.35 8.82 -16.80
CA ARG A 335 -4.99 9.34 -18.03
C ARG A 335 -3.97 9.85 -19.04
#